data_ad98a4af9900838fa2b248274b1d57bc
#
_entry.id   ad98a4af9900838fa2b248274b1d57bc
#
_cell.length_a   1.000
_cell.length_b   1.000
_cell.length_c   1.000
_cell.angle_alpha   90.00
_cell.angle_beta   90.00
_cell.angle_gamma   90.00
#
_symmetry.space_group_name_H-M   'P 1'
#
loop_
_entity.id
_entity.type
_entity.pdbx_description
1 polymer ?
#
loop_
_entity_poly.entity_id
_entity_poly.type
_entity_poly.pdbx_seq_one_letter_code
_entity_poly.pdbx_strand_id
1 'polypeptide(L)'
;FDLDNDGDGVTDDADAFPQDANEQEDTDLDGIGNNQDPDDDNDSVLDENDAFPKDATESEDSDGDGVGDRADAFPLDPAEQADFDGDGIGDRADEDDDGDLIPDIFDALPRNAAASTDTDNDGFGDNVDAFPTDPTEHSDYDGDGLGDEIDDDDDNDGVVDLLDDFPNDPAESTDSDFDGVGDNQDGLPFNAADKRDTDGDGIGDSSDDDDDGDGIKDEFDA
;
A
#
# COMPACT_ATOMS: atom_id res chain seq x y z
N PHE A 1 -22.41 -16.59 -26.60
CA PHE A 1 -21.23 -15.69 -26.55
C PHE A 1 -20.04 -16.61 -26.57
N ASP A 2 -19.22 -16.48 -27.58
CA ASP A 2 -17.89 -17.06 -27.59
C ASP A 2 -17.05 -16.26 -26.59
N LEU A 3 -16.44 -16.94 -25.65
CA LEU A 3 -15.62 -16.32 -24.60
C LEU A 3 -14.12 -16.39 -24.93
N ASP A 4 -13.77 -16.94 -26.10
CA ASP A 4 -12.43 -17.15 -26.62
C ASP A 4 -12.56 -17.03 -28.16
N ASN A 5 -12.45 -15.80 -28.66
CA ASN A 5 -12.83 -15.44 -30.02
C ASN A 5 -11.87 -15.97 -31.10
N ASP A 6 -10.59 -16.19 -30.77
CA ASP A 6 -9.57 -16.67 -31.71
C ASP A 6 -9.18 -18.13 -31.49
N GLY A 7 -9.61 -18.71 -30.34
CA GLY A 7 -9.52 -20.12 -30.03
C GLY A 7 -8.14 -20.56 -29.55
N ASP A 8 -7.37 -19.66 -28.95
CA ASP A 8 -6.02 -19.94 -28.45
C ASP A 8 -5.98 -20.53 -27.04
N GLY A 9 -7.11 -20.47 -26.32
CA GLY A 9 -7.33 -21.04 -24.98
C GLY A 9 -7.31 -20.00 -23.87
N VAL A 10 -7.13 -18.72 -24.17
CA VAL A 10 -7.32 -17.59 -23.25
C VAL A 10 -8.68 -16.96 -23.53
N THR A 11 -9.39 -16.56 -22.48
CA THR A 11 -10.70 -15.92 -22.68
C THR A 11 -10.54 -14.45 -23.05
N ASP A 12 -11.46 -13.90 -23.85
CA ASP A 12 -11.44 -12.50 -24.28
C ASP A 12 -11.22 -11.50 -23.15
N ASP A 13 -11.68 -11.81 -21.94
CA ASP A 13 -11.56 -10.94 -20.77
C ASP A 13 -10.14 -10.93 -20.16
N ALA A 14 -9.33 -11.94 -20.48
CA ALA A 14 -7.96 -12.13 -19.97
C ALA A 14 -6.91 -11.97 -21.08
N ASP A 15 -7.35 -11.76 -22.31
CA ASP A 15 -6.53 -11.68 -23.51
C ASP A 15 -6.40 -10.23 -23.97
N ALA A 16 -5.16 -9.74 -24.07
CA ALA A 16 -4.90 -8.42 -24.61
C ALA A 16 -5.22 -8.30 -26.11
N PHE A 17 -5.21 -9.44 -26.84
CA PHE A 17 -5.46 -9.53 -28.29
C PHE A 17 -6.53 -10.57 -28.67
N PRO A 18 -7.80 -10.41 -28.28
CA PRO A 18 -8.86 -11.42 -28.41
C PRO A 18 -9.22 -11.84 -29.83
N GLN A 19 -8.46 -11.46 -30.83
CA GLN A 19 -8.64 -11.78 -32.26
C GLN A 19 -7.35 -12.27 -32.92
N ASP A 20 -6.26 -12.42 -32.17
CA ASP A 20 -4.97 -12.91 -32.67
C ASP A 20 -4.43 -14.05 -31.82
N ALA A 21 -4.74 -15.27 -32.18
CA ALA A 21 -4.33 -16.49 -31.50
C ALA A 21 -2.80 -16.69 -31.34
N ASN A 22 -1.99 -15.75 -31.74
CA ASN A 22 -0.53 -15.79 -31.51
C ASN A 22 -0.08 -14.80 -30.45
N GLU A 23 -0.96 -13.92 -29.99
CA GLU A 23 -0.68 -12.89 -28.97
C GLU A 23 -1.70 -12.97 -27.86
N GLN A 24 -1.27 -12.85 -26.62
CA GLN A 24 -2.14 -12.96 -25.42
C GLN A 24 -1.83 -11.88 -24.40
N GLU A 25 -0.58 -11.39 -24.39
CA GLU A 25 -0.06 -10.45 -23.42
C GLU A 25 0.51 -9.21 -24.13
N ASP A 26 0.33 -8.06 -23.51
CA ASP A 26 0.86 -6.75 -23.90
C ASP A 26 1.32 -6.10 -22.57
N THR A 27 2.59 -6.28 -22.25
CA THR A 27 3.12 -5.94 -20.92
C THR A 27 3.20 -4.42 -20.72
N ASP A 28 3.61 -3.68 -21.75
CA ASP A 28 3.79 -2.23 -21.70
C ASP A 28 2.58 -1.44 -22.25
N LEU A 29 1.60 -2.15 -22.81
CA LEU A 29 0.35 -1.61 -23.35
C LEU A 29 0.56 -0.68 -24.58
N ASP A 30 1.57 -0.94 -25.40
CA ASP A 30 1.83 -0.16 -26.62
C ASP A 30 1.02 -0.63 -27.85
N GLY A 31 0.37 -1.80 -27.73
CA GLY A 31 -0.47 -2.42 -28.75
C GLY A 31 0.27 -3.41 -29.66
N ILE A 32 1.51 -3.76 -29.34
CA ILE A 32 2.27 -4.87 -29.91
C ILE A 32 2.27 -5.98 -28.86
N GLY A 33 1.95 -7.21 -29.26
CA GLY A 33 1.96 -8.33 -28.31
C GLY A 33 3.37 -8.84 -28.03
N ASN A 34 3.58 -9.35 -26.84
CA ASN A 34 4.90 -9.79 -26.35
C ASN A 34 5.62 -10.79 -27.27
N ASN A 35 4.91 -11.57 -28.08
CA ASN A 35 5.56 -12.49 -29.02
C ASN A 35 6.16 -11.76 -30.26
N GLN A 36 5.69 -10.57 -30.57
CA GLN A 36 6.16 -9.74 -31.68
C GLN A 36 6.96 -8.52 -31.23
N ASP A 37 6.85 -8.16 -29.96
CA ASP A 37 7.61 -7.08 -29.39
C ASP A 37 9.05 -7.53 -29.12
N PRO A 38 10.07 -6.76 -29.45
CA PRO A 38 11.44 -7.03 -29.05
C PRO A 38 11.87 -6.42 -27.70
N ASP A 39 10.98 -5.70 -27.00
CA ASP A 39 11.21 -4.96 -25.76
C ASP A 39 9.86 -4.90 -25.00
N ASP A 40 9.46 -6.05 -24.43
CA ASP A 40 8.14 -6.34 -23.88
C ASP A 40 7.65 -5.35 -22.82
N ASP A 41 8.55 -4.69 -22.08
CA ASP A 41 8.23 -3.78 -20.99
C ASP A 41 8.62 -2.31 -21.27
N ASN A 42 9.24 -2.06 -22.45
CA ASN A 42 9.64 -0.72 -22.92
C ASN A 42 10.63 0.01 -21.98
N ASP A 43 11.51 -0.73 -21.29
CA ASP A 43 12.57 -0.14 -20.48
C ASP A 43 13.80 0.32 -21.29
N SER A 44 13.82 0.01 -22.60
CA SER A 44 14.87 0.25 -23.57
C SER A 44 16.01 -0.76 -23.57
N VAL A 45 15.84 -1.89 -22.90
CA VAL A 45 16.68 -3.10 -23.02
C VAL A 45 15.86 -4.15 -23.79
N LEU A 46 16.42 -4.69 -24.87
CA LEU A 46 15.70 -5.69 -25.65
C LEU A 46 15.62 -7.02 -24.87
N ASP A 47 14.52 -7.76 -25.02
CA ASP A 47 14.28 -9.05 -24.34
C ASP A 47 15.46 -10.02 -24.44
N GLU A 48 16.15 -10.04 -25.58
CA GLU A 48 17.33 -10.91 -25.78
C GLU A 48 18.51 -10.56 -24.88
N ASN A 49 18.52 -9.38 -24.27
CA ASN A 49 19.57 -8.86 -23.40
C ASN A 49 19.05 -8.53 -22.00
N ASP A 50 17.78 -8.77 -21.76
CA ASP A 50 17.08 -8.48 -20.53
C ASP A 50 16.88 -9.76 -19.71
N ALA A 51 17.28 -9.72 -18.44
CA ALA A 51 17.03 -10.81 -17.50
C ALA A 51 15.56 -10.86 -17.06
N PHE A 52 14.82 -9.72 -17.17
CA PHE A 52 13.44 -9.56 -16.72
C PHE A 52 12.55 -8.88 -17.79
N PRO A 53 12.36 -9.47 -18.97
CA PRO A 53 11.73 -8.82 -20.13
C PRO A 53 10.30 -8.30 -19.95
N LYS A 54 9.73 -8.45 -18.78
CA LYS A 54 8.36 -8.02 -18.45
C LYS A 54 8.32 -7.13 -17.21
N ASP A 55 9.48 -6.66 -16.74
CA ASP A 55 9.62 -5.78 -15.57
C ASP A 55 10.51 -4.59 -15.87
N ALA A 56 9.94 -3.52 -16.36
CA ALA A 56 10.62 -2.27 -16.71
C ALA A 56 11.42 -1.61 -15.57
N THR A 57 11.45 -2.22 -14.39
CA THR A 57 12.25 -1.75 -13.27
C THR A 57 13.57 -2.51 -13.12
N GLU A 58 13.71 -3.66 -13.77
CA GLU A 58 14.88 -4.55 -13.68
C GLU A 58 15.28 -5.03 -15.07
N SER A 59 16.57 -5.11 -15.34
CA SER A 59 17.10 -5.66 -16.59
C SER A 59 18.38 -6.50 -16.44
N GLU A 60 19.02 -6.43 -15.28
CA GLU A 60 20.24 -7.19 -14.99
C GLU A 60 20.02 -8.10 -13.79
N ASP A 61 20.59 -9.32 -13.85
CA ASP A 61 20.69 -10.31 -12.78
C ASP A 61 22.11 -10.85 -12.82
N SER A 62 23.00 -10.20 -12.07
CA SER A 62 24.45 -10.43 -12.20
C SER A 62 24.92 -11.78 -11.65
N ASP A 63 24.19 -12.37 -10.71
CA ASP A 63 24.55 -13.65 -10.10
C ASP A 63 23.61 -14.81 -10.48
N GLY A 64 22.48 -14.49 -11.10
CA GLY A 64 21.55 -15.46 -11.68
C GLY A 64 20.63 -16.13 -10.69
N ASP A 65 20.28 -15.46 -9.60
CA ASP A 65 19.43 -16.03 -8.56
C ASP A 65 17.93 -15.74 -8.77
N GLY A 66 17.60 -14.85 -9.72
CA GLY A 66 16.24 -14.50 -10.12
C GLY A 66 15.70 -13.23 -9.45
N VAL A 67 16.52 -12.50 -8.72
CA VAL A 67 16.25 -11.14 -8.25
C VAL A 67 17.11 -10.16 -9.06
N GLY A 68 16.52 -9.05 -9.49
CA GLY A 68 17.25 -8.07 -10.29
C GLY A 68 18.25 -7.28 -9.45
N ASP A 69 19.39 -6.92 -10.07
CA ASP A 69 20.49 -6.21 -9.41
C ASP A 69 20.05 -4.97 -8.63
N ARG A 70 18.95 -4.37 -9.01
CA ARG A 70 18.43 -3.16 -8.38
C ARG A 70 17.60 -3.44 -7.12
N ALA A 71 16.89 -4.56 -7.11
CA ALA A 71 16.08 -5.02 -5.98
C ALA A 71 16.91 -5.86 -5.00
N ASP A 72 18.04 -6.38 -5.45
CA ASP A 72 18.93 -7.25 -4.70
C ASP A 72 19.92 -6.44 -3.84
N ALA A 73 19.93 -6.70 -2.54
CA ALA A 73 20.93 -6.11 -1.63
C ALA A 73 22.34 -6.65 -1.87
N PHE A 74 22.46 -7.86 -2.49
CA PHE A 74 23.72 -8.54 -2.76
C PHE A 74 23.85 -9.02 -4.21
N PRO A 75 23.87 -8.15 -5.22
CA PRO A 75 23.78 -8.49 -6.65
C PRO A 75 24.90 -9.38 -7.22
N LEU A 76 25.79 -9.88 -6.39
CA LEU A 76 26.90 -10.75 -6.77
C LEU A 76 27.00 -12.00 -5.89
N ASP A 77 26.03 -12.23 -5.02
CA ASP A 77 25.97 -13.40 -4.14
C ASP A 77 24.60 -14.11 -4.25
N PRO A 78 24.49 -15.15 -5.09
CA PRO A 78 23.21 -15.82 -5.36
C PRO A 78 22.66 -16.60 -4.16
N ALA A 79 23.20 -16.42 -2.98
CA ALA A 79 22.66 -16.99 -1.75
C ALA A 79 21.96 -15.97 -0.88
N GLU A 80 22.16 -14.69 -1.13
CA GLU A 80 21.62 -13.58 -0.36
C GLU A 80 20.91 -12.58 -1.27
N GLN A 81 19.76 -12.08 -0.87
CA GLN A 81 18.92 -11.17 -1.66
C GLN A 81 18.46 -9.96 -0.86
N ALA A 82 18.39 -10.09 0.45
CA ALA A 82 17.90 -9.09 1.37
C ALA A 82 18.88 -8.83 2.50
N ASP A 83 18.84 -7.61 3.04
CA ASP A 83 19.61 -7.12 4.18
C ASP A 83 18.66 -6.19 4.94
N PHE A 84 17.92 -6.75 5.89
CA PHE A 84 16.78 -6.05 6.50
C PHE A 84 17.25 -4.89 7.40
N ASP A 85 18.29 -5.09 8.20
CA ASP A 85 18.84 -4.06 9.07
C ASP A 85 19.90 -3.17 8.42
N GLY A 86 20.41 -3.57 7.24
CA GLY A 86 21.37 -2.81 6.47
C GLY A 86 22.81 -2.87 7.00
N ASP A 87 23.17 -3.93 7.73
CA ASP A 87 24.51 -4.07 8.33
C ASP A 87 25.56 -4.66 7.37
N GLY A 88 25.11 -5.20 6.22
CA GLY A 88 25.92 -5.79 5.16
C GLY A 88 26.12 -7.30 5.29
N ILE A 89 25.37 -7.95 6.15
CA ILE A 89 25.17 -9.40 6.22
C ILE A 89 23.78 -9.68 5.65
N GLY A 90 23.63 -10.66 4.76
CA GLY A 90 22.31 -10.98 4.23
C GLY A 90 21.47 -11.77 5.21
N ASP A 91 20.15 -11.57 5.17
CA ASP A 91 19.16 -12.15 6.09
C ASP A 91 19.30 -13.67 6.27
N ARG A 92 19.82 -14.35 5.28
CA ARG A 92 20.01 -15.80 5.36
C ARG A 92 21.25 -16.22 6.16
N ALA A 93 22.26 -15.37 6.16
CA ALA A 93 23.53 -15.59 6.87
C ALA A 93 23.56 -14.86 8.21
N ASP A 94 22.68 -13.92 8.41
CA ASP A 94 22.53 -13.18 9.65
C ASP A 94 21.90 -14.07 10.74
N GLU A 95 22.20 -13.79 11.98
CA GLU A 95 21.59 -14.41 13.15
C GLU A 95 20.63 -13.45 13.88
N ASP A 96 20.50 -12.19 13.39
CA ASP A 96 19.78 -11.08 14.02
C ASP A 96 19.30 -10.12 12.92
N ASP A 97 18.31 -10.59 12.11
CA ASP A 97 17.86 -9.93 10.87
C ASP A 97 17.45 -8.46 11.02
N ASP A 98 17.02 -8.02 12.21
CA ASP A 98 16.55 -6.65 12.43
C ASP A 98 17.49 -5.78 13.29
N GLY A 99 18.59 -6.36 13.77
CA GLY A 99 19.64 -5.65 14.48
C GLY A 99 19.26 -5.18 15.88
N ASP A 100 18.24 -5.77 16.51
CA ASP A 100 17.78 -5.39 17.86
C ASP A 100 18.63 -6.00 18.98
N LEU A 101 19.58 -6.88 18.66
CA LEU A 101 20.46 -7.65 19.54
C LEU A 101 19.80 -8.89 20.17
N ILE A 102 18.64 -9.30 19.69
CA ILE A 102 18.00 -10.56 20.01
C ILE A 102 18.12 -11.48 18.79
N PRO A 103 18.88 -12.56 18.85
CA PRO A 103 18.99 -13.46 17.71
C PRO A 103 17.64 -14.04 17.27
N ASP A 104 17.44 -14.23 15.96
CA ASP A 104 16.20 -14.71 15.33
C ASP A 104 15.61 -15.94 15.99
N ILE A 105 16.47 -16.87 16.45
CA ILE A 105 16.03 -18.09 17.12
C ILE A 105 15.38 -17.86 18.49
N PHE A 106 15.51 -16.65 19.03
CA PHE A 106 14.94 -16.22 20.31
C PHE A 106 13.97 -15.06 20.15
N ASP A 107 13.84 -14.56 18.92
CA ASP A 107 12.95 -13.48 18.54
C ASP A 107 11.65 -14.05 17.93
N ALA A 108 10.52 -13.62 18.46
CA ALA A 108 9.23 -13.97 17.89
C ALA A 108 8.93 -13.19 16.60
N LEU A 109 9.57 -12.02 16.43
CA LEU A 109 9.37 -11.10 15.31
C LEU A 109 10.72 -10.69 14.68
N PRO A 110 11.50 -11.60 14.07
CA PRO A 110 12.89 -11.40 13.63
C PRO A 110 13.12 -10.31 12.59
N ARG A 111 12.11 -9.60 12.17
CA ARG A 111 12.15 -8.46 11.23
C ARG A 111 11.45 -7.24 11.78
N ASN A 112 11.38 -7.13 13.09
CA ASN A 112 10.77 -6.00 13.76
C ASN A 112 11.59 -5.58 14.99
N ALA A 113 12.64 -4.83 14.79
CA ALA A 113 13.53 -4.31 15.84
C ALA A 113 12.84 -3.54 16.99
N ALA A 114 11.53 -3.37 16.96
CA ALA A 114 10.76 -2.75 18.03
C ALA A 114 10.12 -3.76 18.98
N ALA A 115 10.06 -5.04 18.61
CA ALA A 115 9.39 -6.06 19.41
C ALA A 115 9.99 -7.44 19.15
N SER A 116 10.38 -8.12 20.20
CA SER A 116 10.97 -9.47 20.18
C SER A 116 10.12 -10.53 20.92
N THR A 117 8.98 -10.13 21.48
CA THR A 117 8.01 -11.03 22.12
C THR A 117 6.64 -10.86 21.49
N ASP A 118 6.01 -11.99 21.20
CA ASP A 118 4.66 -12.13 20.69
C ASP A 118 4.08 -13.37 21.36
N THR A 119 3.30 -13.18 22.42
CA THR A 119 2.93 -14.25 23.35
C THR A 119 1.88 -15.19 22.77
N ASP A 120 0.99 -14.70 21.93
CA ASP A 120 -0.10 -15.49 21.32
C ASP A 120 0.14 -15.83 19.83
N ASN A 121 1.18 -15.25 19.23
CA ASN A 121 1.64 -15.46 17.85
C ASN A 121 0.64 -14.97 16.78
N ASP A 122 0.05 -13.82 16.99
CA ASP A 122 -0.83 -13.18 16.01
C ASP A 122 -0.07 -12.25 15.03
N GLY A 123 1.21 -11.97 15.31
CA GLY A 123 2.09 -11.14 14.48
C GLY A 123 2.24 -9.72 15.02
N PHE A 124 1.60 -9.39 16.12
CA PHE A 124 1.79 -8.14 16.84
C PHE A 124 2.64 -8.37 18.10
N GLY A 125 3.60 -7.52 18.34
CA GLY A 125 4.44 -7.66 19.52
C GLY A 125 3.72 -7.27 20.81
N ASP A 126 3.98 -7.98 21.91
CA ASP A 126 3.37 -7.72 23.23
C ASP A 126 3.42 -6.24 23.66
N ASN A 127 4.33 -5.47 23.14
CA ASN A 127 4.53 -4.05 23.48
C ASN A 127 3.57 -3.09 22.74
N VAL A 128 2.93 -3.53 21.68
CA VAL A 128 1.96 -2.76 20.86
C VAL A 128 0.59 -3.43 20.81
N ASP A 129 0.50 -4.65 21.29
CA ASP A 129 -0.70 -5.44 21.37
C ASP A 129 -1.50 -5.10 22.64
N ALA A 130 -2.76 -4.74 22.49
CA ALA A 130 -3.66 -4.48 23.60
C ALA A 130 -4.10 -5.78 24.31
N PHE A 131 -4.03 -6.92 23.58
CA PHE A 131 -4.48 -8.24 24.06
C PHE A 131 -3.42 -9.33 23.91
N PRO A 132 -2.22 -9.24 24.51
CA PRO A 132 -1.05 -10.09 24.26
C PRO A 132 -1.22 -11.59 24.53
N THR A 133 -2.42 -12.08 24.74
CA THR A 133 -2.75 -13.49 25.00
C THR A 133 -3.98 -13.94 24.23
N ASP A 134 -4.52 -13.11 23.34
CA ASP A 134 -5.69 -13.41 22.51
C ASP A 134 -5.37 -13.20 21.03
N PRO A 135 -5.00 -14.25 20.28
CA PRO A 135 -4.55 -14.13 18.89
C PRO A 135 -5.65 -13.75 17.90
N THR A 136 -6.77 -13.25 18.37
CA THR A 136 -7.87 -12.72 17.54
C THR A 136 -8.09 -11.24 17.72
N GLU A 137 -7.39 -10.63 18.66
CA GLU A 137 -7.50 -9.22 19.03
C GLU A 137 -6.11 -8.63 19.23
N HIS A 138 -5.87 -7.44 18.73
CA HIS A 138 -4.59 -6.72 18.89
C HIS A 138 -4.76 -5.23 19.17
N SER A 139 -5.91 -4.65 18.88
CA SER A 139 -6.23 -3.25 19.11
C SER A 139 -7.46 -3.07 19.99
N ASP A 140 -7.50 -1.96 20.73
CA ASP A 140 -8.57 -1.54 21.64
C ASP A 140 -8.54 0.00 21.60
N TYR A 141 -9.24 0.57 20.61
CA TYR A 141 -9.07 1.98 20.24
C TYR A 141 -9.57 2.91 21.34
N ASP A 142 -10.73 2.60 21.95
CA ASP A 142 -11.33 3.40 23.02
C ASP A 142 -10.86 3.02 24.43
N GLY A 143 -10.20 1.86 24.57
CA GLY A 143 -9.62 1.37 25.83
C GLY A 143 -10.64 0.81 26.80
N ASP A 144 -11.76 0.28 26.32
CA ASP A 144 -12.83 -0.25 27.16
C ASP A 144 -12.61 -1.72 27.56
N GLY A 145 -11.68 -2.41 26.87
CA GLY A 145 -11.26 -3.79 27.12
C GLY A 145 -11.99 -4.82 26.26
N LEU A 146 -12.74 -4.39 25.26
CA LEU A 146 -13.13 -5.17 24.09
C LEU A 146 -12.13 -4.87 22.97
N GLY A 147 -11.79 -5.84 22.16
CA GLY A 147 -10.94 -5.60 21.00
C GLY A 147 -11.77 -5.15 19.80
N ASP A 148 -11.16 -4.36 18.91
CA ASP A 148 -11.84 -3.75 17.77
C ASP A 148 -12.51 -4.80 16.84
N GLU A 149 -12.02 -6.06 16.81
CA GLU A 149 -12.64 -7.11 15.99
C GLU A 149 -13.99 -7.63 16.53
N ILE A 150 -14.25 -7.44 17.83
CA ILE A 150 -15.49 -7.87 18.50
C ILE A 150 -16.30 -6.72 19.08
N ASP A 151 -15.76 -5.51 19.07
CA ASP A 151 -16.52 -4.32 19.40
C ASP A 151 -17.44 -3.94 18.22
N ASP A 152 -18.56 -3.36 18.49
CA ASP A 152 -19.50 -2.87 17.47
C ASP A 152 -19.41 -1.33 17.33
N ASP A 153 -18.58 -0.64 18.16
CA ASP A 153 -18.47 0.83 18.28
C ASP A 153 -17.06 1.17 18.79
N ASP A 154 -16.03 0.99 17.92
CA ASP A 154 -14.60 0.99 18.24
C ASP A 154 -14.09 2.25 18.96
N ASP A 155 -14.76 3.40 18.75
CA ASP A 155 -14.36 4.67 19.36
C ASP A 155 -15.31 5.16 20.46
N ASN A 156 -16.41 4.41 20.69
CA ASN A 156 -17.43 4.68 21.72
C ASN A 156 -18.08 6.07 21.58
N ASP A 157 -18.29 6.56 20.34
CA ASP A 157 -19.01 7.80 20.08
C ASP A 157 -20.53 7.62 20.12
N GLY A 158 -21.00 6.36 20.07
CA GLY A 158 -22.40 5.94 20.11
C GLY A 158 -22.98 5.66 18.73
N VAL A 159 -22.18 5.68 17.66
CA VAL A 159 -22.51 5.21 16.32
C VAL A 159 -21.73 3.91 16.09
N VAL A 160 -22.42 2.85 15.70
CA VAL A 160 -21.76 1.56 15.47
C VAL A 160 -20.95 1.61 14.17
N ASP A 161 -19.79 0.93 14.10
CA ASP A 161 -18.83 0.94 12.99
C ASP A 161 -19.45 0.75 11.63
N LEU A 162 -20.43 -0.15 11.54
CA LEU A 162 -21.16 -0.40 10.28
C LEU A 162 -21.89 0.84 9.72
N LEU A 163 -22.19 1.82 10.56
CA LEU A 163 -22.92 3.04 10.23
C LEU A 163 -22.05 4.29 10.41
N ASP A 164 -20.80 4.11 10.77
CA ASP A 164 -19.81 5.14 11.00
C ASP A 164 -18.85 5.22 9.81
N ASP A 165 -18.68 6.42 9.25
CA ASP A 165 -17.71 6.66 8.20
C ASP A 165 -16.26 6.81 8.77
N PHE A 166 -16.13 6.96 10.11
CA PHE A 166 -14.88 7.13 10.84
C PHE A 166 -14.82 6.29 12.13
N PRO A 167 -14.87 4.95 12.07
CA PRO A 167 -15.06 4.08 13.24
C PRO A 167 -14.02 4.20 14.35
N ASN A 168 -12.95 4.92 14.12
CA ASN A 168 -11.85 5.15 15.05
C ASN A 168 -11.66 6.65 15.39
N ASP A 169 -12.64 7.51 15.13
CA ASP A 169 -12.57 8.94 15.50
C ASP A 169 -13.83 9.40 16.22
N PRO A 170 -13.84 9.39 17.57
CA PRO A 170 -15.02 9.73 18.37
C PRO A 170 -15.50 11.19 18.23
N ALA A 171 -14.92 11.95 17.31
CA ALA A 171 -15.35 13.31 16.98
C ALA A 171 -16.09 13.39 15.64
N GLU A 172 -16.01 12.33 14.83
CA GLU A 172 -16.58 12.24 13.49
C GLU A 172 -17.32 10.92 13.31
N SER A 173 -18.45 10.93 12.64
CA SER A 173 -19.20 9.71 12.30
C SER A 173 -19.88 9.77 10.93
N THR A 174 -19.73 10.88 10.22
CA THR A 174 -20.39 11.08 8.91
C THR A 174 -19.47 11.83 7.97
N ASP A 175 -19.38 11.37 6.73
CA ASP A 175 -18.74 12.03 5.59
C ASP A 175 -19.78 12.17 4.47
N SER A 176 -20.47 13.31 4.44
CA SER A 176 -21.65 13.48 3.56
C SER A 176 -21.31 13.56 2.07
N ASP A 177 -20.10 13.91 1.69
CA ASP A 177 -19.66 14.02 0.30
C ASP A 177 -18.54 13.04 -0.09
N PHE A 178 -18.07 12.22 0.86
CA PHE A 178 -17.09 11.15 0.69
C PHE A 178 -15.71 11.64 0.23
N ASP A 179 -15.26 12.75 0.77
CA ASP A 179 -13.94 13.28 0.47
C ASP A 179 -12.85 12.87 1.48
N GLY A 180 -13.25 12.18 2.56
CA GLY A 180 -12.39 11.67 3.62
C GLY A 180 -12.12 12.65 4.76
N VAL A 181 -12.91 13.72 4.87
CA VAL A 181 -12.97 14.61 6.02
C VAL A 181 -14.39 14.54 6.60
N GLY A 182 -14.48 14.37 7.91
CA GLY A 182 -15.79 14.28 8.58
C GLY A 182 -16.53 15.61 8.59
N ASP A 183 -17.86 15.53 8.54
CA ASP A 183 -18.75 16.68 8.46
C ASP A 183 -18.50 17.74 9.55
N ASN A 184 -17.96 17.35 10.72
CA ASN A 184 -17.67 18.28 11.81
C ASN A 184 -16.38 19.07 11.59
N GLN A 185 -15.42 18.50 10.84
CA GLN A 185 -14.13 19.14 10.52
C GLN A 185 -14.11 19.76 9.13
N ASP A 186 -15.10 19.40 8.29
CA ASP A 186 -15.21 19.91 6.94
C ASP A 186 -15.89 21.28 6.91
N GLY A 187 -15.24 22.26 6.31
CA GLY A 187 -15.82 23.59 6.05
C GLY A 187 -16.97 23.55 5.05
N LEU A 188 -17.00 22.53 4.18
CA LEU A 188 -17.98 22.37 3.10
C LEU A 188 -18.52 20.92 3.00
N PRO A 189 -19.24 20.38 4.00
CA PRO A 189 -19.61 18.98 4.15
C PRO A 189 -20.45 18.36 3.02
N PHE A 190 -20.72 19.06 1.96
CA PHE A 190 -21.46 18.60 0.78
C PHE A 190 -20.73 18.90 -0.53
N ASN A 191 -19.42 19.20 -0.47
CA ASN A 191 -18.62 19.56 -1.63
C ASN A 191 -17.27 18.86 -1.62
N ALA A 192 -17.21 17.62 -2.04
CA ALA A 192 -16.01 16.78 -2.12
C ALA A 192 -14.80 17.36 -2.93
N ALA A 193 -14.90 18.54 -3.47
CA ALA A 193 -13.81 19.22 -4.16
C ALA A 193 -13.03 20.17 -3.23
N ASP A 194 -13.59 20.52 -2.09
CA ASP A 194 -13.03 21.50 -1.18
C ASP A 194 -13.36 21.19 0.28
N LYS A 195 -12.34 21.11 1.12
CA LYS A 195 -12.41 20.72 2.53
C LYS A 195 -12.33 21.90 3.49
N ARG A 196 -12.01 23.07 2.97
CA ARG A 196 -11.80 24.27 3.74
C ARG A 196 -12.62 25.44 3.19
N ASP A 197 -13.16 26.20 4.10
CA ASP A 197 -13.83 27.47 3.90
C ASP A 197 -13.39 28.36 5.07
N THR A 198 -12.26 29.04 4.86
CA THR A 198 -11.53 29.72 5.95
C THR A 198 -12.30 30.92 6.49
N ASP A 199 -13.05 31.65 5.65
CA ASP A 199 -13.84 32.81 6.06
C ASP A 199 -15.32 32.48 6.30
N GLY A 200 -15.78 31.29 5.89
CA GLY A 200 -17.14 30.79 6.13
C GLY A 200 -18.19 31.40 5.20
N ASP A 201 -17.81 31.84 4.00
CA ASP A 201 -18.74 32.45 3.05
C ASP A 201 -19.46 31.41 2.15
N GLY A 202 -19.02 30.15 2.17
CA GLY A 202 -19.58 29.02 1.43
C GLY A 202 -18.90 28.79 0.08
N ILE A 203 -17.78 29.45 -0.19
CA ILE A 203 -16.84 29.17 -1.28
C ILE A 203 -15.62 28.52 -0.65
N GLY A 204 -15.16 27.42 -1.21
CA GLY A 204 -13.97 26.75 -0.65
C GLY A 204 -12.69 27.43 -1.06
N ASP A 205 -11.67 27.35 -0.18
CA ASP A 205 -10.37 27.99 -0.35
C ASP A 205 -9.71 27.72 -1.71
N SER A 206 -9.96 26.56 -2.32
CA SER A 206 -9.41 26.25 -3.64
C SER A 206 -10.07 27.03 -4.79
N SER A 207 -11.22 27.60 -4.55
CA SER A 207 -12.09 28.29 -5.51
C SER A 207 -12.34 29.74 -5.15
N ASP A 208 -11.92 30.15 -3.96
CA ASP A 208 -11.98 31.54 -3.49
C ASP A 208 -10.72 32.32 -3.95
N ASP A 209 -10.86 33.60 -4.09
CA ASP A 209 -9.77 34.54 -4.42
C ASP A 209 -9.24 35.30 -3.18
N ASP A 210 -9.90 35.13 -2.01
CA ASP A 210 -9.72 35.91 -0.77
C ASP A 210 -10.09 35.02 0.44
N ASP A 211 -9.29 33.93 0.63
CA ASP A 211 -9.58 32.81 1.53
C ASP A 211 -9.91 33.22 2.98
N ASP A 212 -9.42 34.36 3.46
CA ASP A 212 -9.67 34.83 4.83
C ASP A 212 -10.70 35.96 4.92
N GLY A 213 -11.24 36.41 3.78
CA GLY A 213 -12.32 37.39 3.68
C GLY A 213 -11.92 38.78 4.16
N ASP A 214 -10.61 39.12 4.19
CA ASP A 214 -10.13 40.43 4.66
C ASP A 214 -10.23 41.53 3.59
N GLY A 215 -10.52 41.19 2.35
CA GLY A 215 -10.65 42.06 1.20
C GLY A 215 -9.36 42.29 0.42
N ILE A 216 -8.30 41.51 0.73
CA ILE A 216 -7.06 41.39 -0.01
C ILE A 216 -7.02 40.00 -0.64
N LYS A 217 -6.85 39.93 -1.95
CA LYS A 217 -6.78 38.62 -2.62
C LYS A 217 -5.51 37.85 -2.23
N ASP A 218 -5.59 36.52 -2.17
CA ASP A 218 -4.49 35.59 -1.80
C ASP A 218 -3.20 35.86 -2.57
N GLU A 219 -3.30 36.27 -3.85
CA GLU A 219 -2.11 36.61 -4.66
C GLU A 219 -1.34 37.84 -4.14
N PHE A 220 -1.94 38.62 -3.23
CA PHE A 220 -1.37 39.82 -2.65
C PHE A 220 -1.25 39.76 -1.12
N ASP A 221 -1.74 38.69 -0.51
CA ASP A 221 -1.66 38.46 0.91
C ASP A 221 -0.46 37.53 1.27
N ALA A 222 0.06 37.52 2.55
CA ALA A 222 1.34 36.92 2.90
C ALA A 222 1.27 36.05 4.18
#